data_f116e9a23c7438519c775a563aaaf797
#
_entry.id   f116e9a23c7438519c775a563aaaf797
#
_cell.length_a   1.000
_cell.length_b   1.000
_cell.length_c   1.000
_cell.angle_alpha   90.00
_cell.angle_beta   90.00
_cell.angle_gamma   90.00
#
_symmetry.space_group_name_H-M   'P 1'
#
loop_
_entity.id
_entity.type
_entity.pdbx_description
1 polymer ?
#
loop_
_entity_poly.entity_id
_entity_poly.type
_entity_poly.pdbx_seq_one_letter_code
_entity_poly.pdbx_strand_id
1 'polypeptide(L)'
;NLADKAHFGPVHGTWVDWFENEFNGHIGIQRARGVAYPRGGGEDRFELQSTYYGPGYMLTEMRSVLPNILLLAHTPIDENSLHLRFGAMIDLSNVRQGGEKFTAQYRENLLIGFREDIQLWENKVYRERPVLVDGDGDLGGLRRWYAQFYESASAA
;
A
#
# COMPACT_ATOMS: atom_id res chain seq x y z
N ASN A 1 5.35 9.26 -4.59
CA ASN A 1 6.45 10.17 -4.86
C ASN A 1 7.47 9.55 -5.84
N LEU A 2 8.53 10.27 -6.21
CA LEU A 2 9.53 9.80 -7.19
C LEU A 2 10.25 8.52 -6.73
N ALA A 3 10.56 8.40 -5.44
CA ALA A 3 11.21 7.22 -4.89
C ALA A 3 10.31 5.98 -5.00
N ASP A 4 9.03 6.14 -4.70
CA ASP A 4 8.07 5.04 -4.81
C ASP A 4 7.88 4.61 -6.27
N LYS A 5 7.77 5.55 -7.21
CA LYS A 5 7.70 5.23 -8.65
C LYS A 5 8.95 4.54 -9.17
N ALA A 6 10.13 5.00 -8.74
CA ALA A 6 11.40 4.38 -9.10
C ALA A 6 11.54 2.96 -8.53
N HIS A 7 10.96 2.71 -7.36
CA HIS A 7 10.97 1.39 -6.73
C HIS A 7 9.94 0.45 -7.35
N PHE A 8 8.66 0.85 -7.40
CA PHE A 8 7.58 -0.04 -7.83
C PHE A 8 7.72 -0.47 -9.29
N GLY A 9 8.08 0.42 -10.20
CA GLY A 9 8.28 0.08 -11.60
C GLY A 9 9.42 -0.92 -11.82
N PRO A 10 10.69 -0.54 -11.58
CA PRO A 10 11.83 -1.39 -11.90
C PRO A 10 11.98 -2.62 -11.00
N VAL A 11 11.63 -2.52 -9.71
CA VAL A 11 11.84 -3.59 -8.73
C VAL A 11 10.67 -4.57 -8.72
N HIS A 12 9.45 -4.09 -8.64
CA HIS A 12 8.26 -4.95 -8.58
C HIS A 12 7.62 -5.20 -9.94
N GLY A 13 8.07 -4.53 -11.00
CA GLY A 13 7.46 -4.63 -12.33
C GLY A 13 6.03 -4.13 -12.36
N THR A 14 5.69 -3.14 -11.53
CA THR A 14 4.32 -2.63 -11.36
C THR A 14 4.25 -1.16 -11.78
N TRP A 15 3.32 -0.83 -12.67
CA TRP A 15 3.13 0.51 -13.20
C TRP A 15 1.70 0.97 -12.94
N VAL A 16 1.54 2.05 -12.17
CA VAL A 16 0.24 2.67 -11.90
C VAL A 16 -0.01 3.72 -12.97
N ASP A 17 -1.12 3.59 -13.69
CA ASP A 17 -1.55 4.49 -14.76
C ASP A 17 -2.69 5.43 -14.33
N TRP A 18 -3.41 5.10 -13.24
CA TRP A 18 -4.46 5.92 -12.70
C TRP A 18 -4.53 5.80 -11.18
N PHE A 19 -4.84 6.91 -10.52
CA PHE A 19 -4.88 7.01 -9.09
C PHE A 19 -5.92 8.05 -8.61
N GLU A 20 -6.69 7.73 -7.57
CA GLU A 20 -7.69 8.60 -6.95
C GLU A 20 -7.71 8.44 -5.44
N ASN A 21 -7.92 9.56 -4.73
CA ASN A 21 -8.17 9.59 -3.29
C ASN A 21 -9.54 10.17 -2.99
N GLU A 22 -10.21 9.60 -1.98
CA GLU A 22 -11.46 10.09 -1.42
C GLU A 22 -11.36 10.06 0.10
N PHE A 23 -11.78 11.14 0.76
CA PHE A 23 -11.73 11.26 2.22
C PHE A 23 -13.10 11.64 2.76
N ASN A 24 -13.67 10.84 3.66
CA ASN A 24 -14.96 11.05 4.28
C ASN A 24 -14.90 10.71 5.78
N GLY A 25 -14.86 11.75 6.63
CA GLY A 25 -14.68 11.59 8.06
C GLY A 25 -13.41 10.78 8.37
N HIS A 26 -13.56 9.71 9.12
CA HIS A 26 -12.44 8.83 9.49
C HIS A 26 -12.09 7.75 8.44
N ILE A 27 -12.79 7.74 7.32
CA ILE A 27 -12.52 6.81 6.22
C ILE A 27 -11.75 7.52 5.12
N GLY A 28 -10.63 6.92 4.71
CA GLY A 28 -9.89 7.31 3.52
C GLY A 28 -9.91 6.17 2.50
N ILE A 29 -10.19 6.47 1.25
CA ILE A 29 -10.19 5.48 0.18
C ILE A 29 -9.19 5.92 -0.88
N GLN A 30 -8.33 5.00 -1.25
CA GLN A 30 -7.37 5.16 -2.32
C GLN A 30 -7.64 4.10 -3.38
N ARG A 31 -7.84 4.53 -4.62
CA ARG A 31 -8.03 3.63 -5.75
C ARG A 31 -6.90 3.81 -6.74
N ALA A 32 -6.41 2.71 -7.29
CA ALA A 32 -5.41 2.73 -8.34
C ALA A 32 -5.66 1.63 -9.36
N ARG A 33 -5.22 1.87 -10.58
CA ARG A 33 -5.18 0.89 -11.68
C ARG A 33 -3.81 0.90 -12.30
N GLY A 34 -3.44 -0.23 -12.87
CA GLY A 34 -2.17 -0.33 -13.56
C GLY A 34 -1.90 -1.70 -14.14
N VAL A 35 -0.65 -1.90 -14.46
CA VAL A 35 -0.14 -3.14 -15.06
C VAL A 35 1.03 -3.64 -14.24
N ALA A 36 1.04 -4.93 -13.96
CA ALA A 36 2.16 -5.64 -13.36
C ALA A 36 2.75 -6.62 -14.37
N TYR A 37 4.07 -6.75 -14.33
CA TYR A 37 4.83 -7.71 -15.13
C TYR A 37 5.46 -8.75 -14.18
N PRO A 38 4.75 -9.85 -13.91
CA PRO A 38 5.26 -10.89 -13.00
C PRO A 38 6.59 -11.48 -13.48
N ARG A 39 7.44 -11.92 -12.55
CA ARG A 39 8.74 -12.57 -12.88
C ARG A 39 8.60 -13.82 -13.75
N GLY A 40 7.43 -14.44 -13.76
CA GLY A 40 7.11 -15.58 -14.63
C GLY A 40 6.75 -15.22 -16.06
N GLY A 41 6.74 -13.92 -16.40
CA GLY A 41 6.33 -13.38 -17.69
C GLY A 41 4.84 -13.13 -17.78
N GLY A 42 4.44 -12.40 -18.83
CA GLY A 42 3.04 -11.98 -19.04
C GLY A 42 2.76 -10.56 -18.53
N GLU A 43 1.53 -10.13 -18.73
CA GLU A 43 0.99 -8.86 -18.27
C GLU A 43 -0.22 -9.16 -17.39
N ASP A 44 -0.26 -8.60 -16.21
CA ASP A 44 -1.41 -8.67 -15.29
C ASP A 44 -1.96 -7.26 -15.07
N ARG A 45 -3.19 -7.01 -15.46
CA ARG A 45 -3.90 -5.77 -15.18
C ARG A 45 -4.52 -5.87 -13.80
N PHE A 46 -4.29 -4.85 -13.00
CA PHE A 46 -4.85 -4.81 -11.66
C PHE A 46 -5.66 -3.54 -11.41
N GLU A 47 -6.65 -3.69 -10.54
CA GLU A 47 -7.32 -2.61 -9.84
C GLU A 47 -7.16 -2.85 -8.34
N LEU A 48 -6.82 -1.81 -7.60
CA LEU A 48 -6.78 -1.90 -6.15
C LEU A 48 -7.61 -0.81 -5.51
N GLN A 49 -8.18 -1.15 -4.37
CA GLN A 49 -8.81 -0.19 -3.47
C GLN A 49 -8.26 -0.40 -2.07
N SER A 50 -7.56 0.59 -1.55
CA SER A 50 -7.14 0.62 -0.15
C SER A 50 -8.11 1.49 0.64
N THR A 51 -8.73 0.90 1.65
CA THR A 51 -9.63 1.60 2.56
C THR A 51 -8.97 1.72 3.92
N TYR A 52 -8.73 2.95 4.33
CA TYR A 52 -8.18 3.30 5.63
C TYR A 52 -9.34 3.53 6.61
N TYR A 53 -9.34 2.84 7.72
CA TYR A 53 -10.25 2.99 8.84
C TYR A 53 -9.53 3.74 9.96
N GLY A 54 -9.39 5.05 9.81
CA GLY A 54 -8.51 5.83 10.66
C GLY A 54 -7.02 5.59 10.35
N PRO A 55 -6.10 6.00 11.25
CA PRO A 55 -4.66 5.99 10.98
C PRO A 55 -4.01 4.62 11.16
N GLY A 56 -4.66 3.69 11.85
CA GLY A 56 -4.03 2.46 12.31
C GLY A 56 -4.43 1.18 11.54
N TYR A 57 -5.37 1.25 10.63
CA TYR A 57 -5.91 0.06 9.99
C TYR A 57 -6.25 0.30 8.52
N MET A 58 -5.79 -0.59 7.65
CA MET A 58 -6.04 -0.51 6.21
C MET A 58 -6.37 -1.89 5.65
N LEU A 59 -7.37 -1.94 4.79
CA LEU A 59 -7.67 -3.07 3.90
C LEU A 59 -7.39 -2.66 2.47
N THR A 60 -6.62 -3.48 1.75
CA THR A 60 -6.41 -3.31 0.32
C THR A 60 -7.01 -4.50 -0.42
N GLU A 61 -8.07 -4.24 -1.16
CA GLU A 61 -8.67 -5.19 -2.09
C GLU A 61 -7.94 -5.08 -3.43
N MET A 62 -7.39 -6.17 -3.92
CA MET A 62 -6.74 -6.24 -5.21
C MET A 62 -7.50 -7.16 -6.15
N ARG A 63 -7.91 -6.62 -7.29
CA ARG A 63 -8.51 -7.35 -8.41
C ARG A 63 -7.45 -7.50 -9.49
N SER A 64 -7.01 -8.71 -9.69
CA SER A 64 -5.99 -9.11 -10.67
C SER A 64 -6.27 -10.54 -11.10
N VAL A 65 -5.36 -11.16 -11.82
CA VAL A 65 -5.42 -12.62 -12.12
C VAL A 65 -5.56 -13.44 -10.83
N LEU A 66 -5.00 -12.94 -9.71
CA LEU A 66 -5.15 -13.53 -8.39
C LEU A 66 -5.79 -12.53 -7.42
N PRO A 67 -7.13 -12.53 -7.29
CA PRO A 67 -7.81 -11.64 -6.35
C PRO A 67 -7.36 -11.89 -4.92
N ASN A 68 -7.09 -10.82 -4.20
CA ASN A 68 -6.66 -10.92 -2.82
C ASN A 68 -7.06 -9.69 -2.00
N ILE A 69 -7.05 -9.86 -0.68
CA ILE A 69 -7.23 -8.77 0.28
C ILE A 69 -6.02 -8.76 1.19
N LEU A 70 -5.33 -7.62 1.25
CA LEU A 70 -4.26 -7.36 2.21
C LEU A 70 -4.82 -6.57 3.39
N LEU A 71 -4.44 -6.97 4.59
CA LEU A 71 -4.74 -6.28 5.82
C LEU A 71 -3.44 -5.73 6.39
N LEU A 72 -3.41 -4.43 6.67
CA LEU A 72 -2.31 -3.78 7.36
C LEU A 72 -2.82 -3.12 8.64
N ALA A 73 -2.13 -3.36 9.74
CA ALA A 73 -2.42 -2.74 11.02
C ALA A 73 -1.15 -2.10 11.59
N HIS A 74 -1.24 -0.80 11.85
CA HIS A 74 -0.15 0.02 12.35
C HIS A 74 -0.41 0.36 13.82
N THR A 75 0.50 -0.03 14.69
CA THR A 75 0.42 0.30 16.12
C THR A 75 1.63 1.15 16.47
N PRO A 76 1.49 2.45 16.74
CA PRO A 76 2.59 3.26 17.24
C PRO A 76 3.13 2.68 18.56
N ILE A 77 4.46 2.63 18.69
CA ILE A 77 5.16 2.22 19.91
C ILE A 77 5.69 3.47 20.62
N ASP A 78 6.31 4.35 19.85
CA ASP A 78 6.84 5.63 20.31
C ASP A 78 6.85 6.65 19.13
N GLU A 79 7.47 7.81 19.32
CA GLU A 79 7.53 8.89 18.32
C GLU A 79 8.24 8.49 17.02
N ASN A 80 9.10 7.47 17.06
CA ASN A 80 9.97 7.08 15.94
C ASN A 80 9.71 5.67 15.44
N SER A 81 8.90 4.89 16.14
CA SER A 81 8.69 3.49 15.81
C SER A 81 7.23 3.05 15.85
N LEU A 82 6.88 2.14 14.97
CA LEU A 82 5.59 1.50 14.93
C LEU A 82 5.74 -0.01 14.72
N HIS A 83 4.76 -0.74 15.20
CA HIS A 83 4.62 -2.15 14.91
C HIS A 83 3.65 -2.33 13.75
N LEU A 84 4.14 -2.83 12.64
CA LEU A 84 3.33 -3.18 11.47
C LEU A 84 2.98 -4.68 11.52
N ARG A 85 1.68 -4.97 11.48
CA ARG A 85 1.17 -6.33 11.26
C ARG A 85 0.45 -6.37 9.94
N PHE A 86 0.66 -7.43 9.19
CA PHE A 86 -0.07 -7.63 7.95
C PHE A 86 -0.57 -9.06 7.82
N GLY A 87 -1.64 -9.22 7.06
CA GLY A 87 -2.21 -10.48 6.66
C GLY A 87 -2.66 -10.44 5.21
N ALA A 88 -2.76 -11.59 4.58
CA ALA A 88 -3.28 -11.72 3.22
C ALA A 88 -4.34 -12.82 3.17
N MET A 89 -5.45 -12.52 2.50
CA MET A 89 -6.48 -13.49 2.12
C MET A 89 -6.46 -13.59 0.60
N ILE A 90 -6.32 -14.80 0.07
CA ILE A 90 -6.16 -15.04 -1.36
C ILE A 90 -7.34 -15.88 -1.83
N ASP A 91 -7.97 -15.46 -2.91
CA ASP A 91 -8.99 -16.27 -3.58
C ASP A 91 -8.32 -17.35 -4.42
N LEU A 92 -8.45 -18.60 -3.97
CA LEU A 92 -7.90 -19.78 -4.65
C LEU A 92 -8.94 -20.48 -5.54
N SER A 93 -10.12 -19.93 -5.76
CA SER A 93 -11.19 -20.55 -6.56
C SER A 93 -10.73 -20.89 -7.99
N ASN A 94 -9.80 -20.13 -8.54
CA ASN A 94 -9.21 -20.34 -9.86
C ASN A 94 -7.96 -21.22 -9.88
N VAL A 95 -7.47 -21.65 -8.71
CA VAL A 95 -6.25 -22.48 -8.59
C VAL A 95 -6.66 -23.95 -8.62
N ARG A 96 -6.47 -24.60 -9.75
CA ARG A 96 -6.95 -25.97 -9.98
C ARG A 96 -6.21 -27.05 -9.18
N GLN A 97 -4.90 -26.89 -8.93
CA GLN A 97 -4.06 -27.83 -8.17
C GLN A 97 -2.96 -27.08 -7.40
N GLY A 98 -2.52 -27.62 -6.27
CA GLY A 98 -1.36 -27.13 -5.54
C GLY A 98 -1.61 -25.84 -4.73
N GLY A 99 -2.83 -25.57 -4.31
CA GLY A 99 -3.20 -24.36 -3.58
C GLY A 99 -2.32 -24.04 -2.37
N GLU A 100 -1.95 -25.03 -1.57
CA GLU A 100 -1.05 -24.84 -0.42
C GLU A 100 0.35 -24.38 -0.83
N LYS A 101 0.94 -25.03 -1.82
CA LYS A 101 2.26 -24.65 -2.33
C LYS A 101 2.24 -23.26 -2.95
N PHE A 102 1.17 -22.95 -3.67
CA PHE A 102 0.96 -21.64 -4.27
C PHE A 102 0.85 -20.56 -3.19
N THR A 103 0.02 -20.78 -2.16
CA THR A 103 -0.16 -19.84 -1.03
C THR A 103 1.14 -19.62 -0.28
N ALA A 104 1.93 -20.67 -0.05
CA ALA A 104 3.25 -20.55 0.59
C ALA A 104 4.20 -19.67 -0.26
N GLN A 105 4.26 -19.89 -1.57
CA GLN A 105 5.09 -19.07 -2.47
C GLN A 105 4.62 -17.62 -2.53
N TYR A 106 3.31 -17.40 -2.59
CA TYR A 106 2.74 -16.06 -2.59
C TYR A 106 3.08 -15.30 -1.29
N ARG A 107 2.96 -15.98 -0.14
CA ARG A 107 3.35 -15.42 1.15
C ARG A 107 4.83 -15.01 1.18
N GLU A 108 5.72 -15.86 0.70
CA GLU A 108 7.16 -15.53 0.62
C GLU A 108 7.42 -14.32 -0.28
N ASN A 109 6.74 -14.23 -1.42
CA ASN A 109 6.87 -13.08 -2.32
C ASN A 109 6.38 -11.77 -1.66
N LEU A 110 5.26 -11.82 -0.92
CA LEU A 110 4.79 -10.69 -0.14
C LEU A 110 5.80 -10.26 0.93
N LEU A 111 6.38 -11.22 1.66
CA LEU A 111 7.39 -10.94 2.68
C LEU A 111 8.65 -10.28 2.08
N ILE A 112 9.08 -10.72 0.90
CA ILE A 112 10.20 -10.11 0.18
C ILE A 112 9.86 -8.67 -0.17
N GLY A 113 8.69 -8.42 -0.79
CA GLY A 113 8.24 -7.08 -1.15
C GLY A 113 8.18 -6.15 0.06
N PHE A 114 7.59 -6.59 1.17
CA PHE A 114 7.54 -5.79 2.40
C PHE A 114 8.93 -5.45 2.96
N ARG A 115 9.88 -6.39 2.92
CA ARG A 115 11.25 -6.12 3.37
C ARG A 115 11.94 -5.06 2.51
N GLU A 116 11.70 -5.07 1.22
CA GLU A 116 12.20 -4.06 0.29
C GLU A 116 11.55 -2.69 0.57
N ASP A 117 10.24 -2.66 0.80
CA ASP A 117 9.51 -1.44 1.15
C ASP A 117 9.94 -0.84 2.49
N ILE A 118 10.16 -1.67 3.52
CA ILE A 118 10.62 -1.22 4.85
C ILE A 118 11.92 -0.44 4.72
N GLN A 119 12.87 -0.88 3.90
CA GLN A 119 14.12 -0.16 3.68
C GLN A 119 13.91 1.27 3.16
N LEU A 120 12.88 1.47 2.30
CA LEU A 120 12.51 2.79 1.84
C LEU A 120 11.82 3.60 2.95
N TRP A 121 10.89 2.99 3.67
CA TRP A 121 10.13 3.67 4.71
C TRP A 121 11.00 4.14 5.87
N GLU A 122 11.95 3.33 6.32
CA GLU A 122 12.90 3.67 7.38
C GLU A 122 13.83 4.83 7.00
N ASN A 123 14.05 5.06 5.69
CA ASN A 123 14.88 6.14 5.19
C ASN A 123 14.09 7.34 4.66
N LYS A 124 12.76 7.34 4.78
CA LYS A 124 11.93 8.49 4.40
C LYS A 124 12.02 9.60 5.45
N VAL A 125 12.22 10.81 4.99
CA VAL A 125 12.22 12.02 5.83
C VAL A 125 10.94 12.81 5.57
N TYR A 126 10.23 13.15 6.64
CA TYR A 126 9.10 14.05 6.53
C TYR A 126 9.57 15.43 6.03
N ARG A 127 8.89 15.93 5.01
CA ARG A 127 9.08 17.27 4.47
C ARG A 127 7.76 18.01 4.56
N GLU A 128 7.76 19.14 5.24
CA GLU A 128 6.56 20.00 5.33
C GLU A 128 6.10 20.45 3.94
N ARG A 129 7.04 20.80 3.09
CA ARG A 129 6.82 21.17 1.68
C ARG A 129 7.51 20.15 0.77
N PRO A 130 6.85 19.04 0.43
CA PRO A 130 7.41 18.05 -0.47
C PRO A 130 7.45 18.58 -1.90
N VAL A 131 8.41 18.10 -2.67
CA VAL A 131 8.40 18.28 -4.13
C VAL A 131 7.43 17.26 -4.70
N LEU A 132 6.41 17.72 -5.39
CA LEU A 132 5.41 16.89 -6.06
C LEU A 132 5.61 16.97 -7.58
N VAL A 133 5.28 15.90 -8.27
CA VAL A 133 5.28 15.80 -9.72
C VAL A 133 3.91 15.35 -10.21
N ASP A 134 3.65 15.52 -11.50
CA ASP A 134 2.40 15.06 -12.11
C ASP A 134 2.20 13.56 -11.83
N GLY A 135 1.03 13.22 -11.31
CA GLY A 135 0.67 11.85 -10.93
C GLY A 135 1.06 11.44 -9.51
N ASP A 136 1.52 12.34 -8.64
CA ASP A 136 1.75 12.02 -7.21
C ASP A 136 0.46 11.94 -6.38
N GLY A 137 -0.68 12.23 -6.96
CA GLY A 137 -1.95 12.22 -6.27
C GLY A 137 -2.11 13.37 -5.25
N ASP A 138 -3.24 13.40 -4.51
CA ASP A 138 -3.52 14.42 -3.51
C ASP A 138 -2.84 14.12 -2.17
N LEU A 139 -1.51 14.28 -2.11
CA LEU A 139 -0.77 14.17 -0.85
C LEU A 139 -1.20 15.23 0.17
N GLY A 140 -1.57 16.42 -0.29
CA GLY A 140 -2.07 17.47 0.58
C GLY A 140 -3.40 17.08 1.26
N GLY A 141 -4.32 16.50 0.51
CA GLY A 141 -5.57 15.97 1.02
C GLY A 141 -5.35 14.83 2.03
N LEU A 142 -4.47 13.91 1.72
CA LEU A 142 -4.09 12.82 2.63
C LEU A 142 -3.55 13.36 3.96
N ARG A 143 -2.65 14.34 3.92
CA ARG A 143 -2.08 14.96 5.14
C ARG A 143 -3.13 15.69 5.96
N ARG A 144 -4.04 16.43 5.32
CA ARG A 144 -5.16 17.10 6.01
C ARG A 144 -6.09 16.07 6.65
N TRP A 145 -6.37 14.98 5.95
CA TRP A 145 -7.19 13.88 6.48
C TRP A 145 -6.52 13.22 7.69
N TYR A 146 -5.21 12.95 7.64
CA TYR A 146 -4.47 12.39 8.76
C TYR A 146 -4.40 13.35 9.96
N ALA A 147 -4.35 14.66 9.73
CA ALA A 147 -4.22 15.65 10.79
C ALA A 147 -5.36 15.60 11.83
N GLN A 148 -6.55 15.12 11.47
CA GLN A 148 -7.67 14.98 12.40
C GLN A 148 -7.43 13.96 13.52
N PHE A 149 -6.46 13.05 13.35
CA PHE A 149 -6.15 11.98 14.32
C PHE A 149 -5.03 12.34 15.28
N TYR A 150 -4.39 13.48 15.09
CA TYR A 150 -3.39 13.98 16.02
C TYR A 150 -4.06 14.89 17.04
N GLU A 151 -3.72 14.71 18.30
CA GLU A 151 -4.08 15.69 19.31
C GLU A 151 -3.37 17.01 18.99
N SER A 152 -4.12 18.12 18.96
CA SER A 152 -3.48 19.42 18.98
C SER A 152 -2.70 19.49 20.29
N ALA A 153 -1.40 19.73 20.20
CA ALA A 153 -0.61 20.03 21.39
C ALA A 153 -1.30 21.19 22.10
N SER A 154 -2.11 20.88 23.11
CA SER A 154 -2.68 21.88 23.98
C SER A 154 -1.50 22.57 24.61
N ALA A 155 -1.40 23.88 24.42
CA ALA A 155 -0.39 24.69 25.05
C ALA A 155 -0.42 24.39 26.56
N ALA A 156 0.63 23.72 27.04
CA ALA A 156 0.93 23.55 28.44
C ALA A 156 1.59 24.83 28.93
#